data_1e37aa8cf1da8d1e7f276b377137c51b
#
_entry.id   1e37aa8cf1da8d1e7f276b377137c51b
#
_cell.length_a   1.000
_cell.length_b   1.000
_cell.length_c   1.000
_cell.angle_alpha   90.00
_cell.angle_beta   90.00
_cell.angle_gamma   90.00
#
_symmetry.space_group_name_H-M   'P 1'
#
loop_
_entity.id
_entity.type
_entity.pdbx_description
1 polymer ?
#
loop_
_entity_poly.entity_id
_entity_poly.type
_entity_poly.pdbx_seq_one_letter_code
_entity_poly.pdbx_strand_id
1 'polypeptide(L)'
;HGMPPHMEEMMRHFGFNFGGPFSQQRQQQPRRNKDLQVRVGISLASTISDQKLTVSIQTTKGTRENVEITIPRGAQNGTQIKYQNLGDNFFDTLPRGDLYVQIYFEPHPGFEVMDLDIGTMYEIDCFTAITGGDIEITNFDGNKLVVGIPPGTQPGQMLRLANHGMYQIHGLTRGNLIVKIQVMVPKNLNSEQLELVTKLKSTL
;
A
#
# COMPACT_ATOMS: atom_id res chain seq x y z
N HIS A 1 -2.45 -25.88 -66.63
CA HIS A 1 -1.66 -27.05 -66.17
C HIS A 1 -2.27 -27.50 -64.85
N GLY A 2 -3.09 -28.55 -64.88
CA GLY A 2 -3.72 -29.15 -63.73
C GLY A 2 -2.71 -29.96 -62.90
N MET A 3 -2.90 -29.98 -61.58
CA MET A 3 -2.16 -30.83 -60.66
C MET A 3 -2.35 -32.32 -61.03
N PRO A 4 -1.29 -33.16 -60.88
CA PRO A 4 -1.42 -34.59 -61.15
C PRO A 4 -2.38 -35.24 -60.13
N PRO A 5 -3.19 -36.24 -60.60
CA PRO A 5 -4.28 -36.84 -59.79
C PRO A 5 -3.88 -37.47 -58.48
N HIS A 6 -2.65 -37.95 -58.37
CA HIS A 6 -2.20 -38.64 -57.17
C HIS A 6 -1.81 -37.71 -56.02
N MET A 7 -1.73 -36.42 -56.26
CA MET A 7 -1.46 -35.39 -55.25
C MET A 7 -2.73 -34.97 -54.52
N GLU A 8 -3.89 -35.07 -55.19
CA GLU A 8 -5.20 -34.89 -54.55
C GLU A 8 -5.52 -35.99 -53.50
N GLU A 9 -5.13 -37.21 -53.82
CA GLU A 9 -5.37 -38.36 -52.96
C GLU A 9 -4.47 -38.34 -51.68
N MET A 10 -3.24 -37.83 -51.79
CA MET A 10 -2.32 -37.66 -50.70
C MET A 10 -2.75 -36.56 -49.74
N MET A 11 -3.36 -35.45 -50.26
CA MET A 11 -3.88 -34.37 -49.44
C MET A 11 -5.14 -34.75 -48.64
N ARG A 12 -5.98 -35.66 -49.18
CA ARG A 12 -7.12 -36.22 -48.45
C ARG A 12 -6.69 -37.07 -47.26
N HIS A 13 -5.56 -37.77 -47.36
CA HIS A 13 -5.07 -38.62 -46.26
C HIS A 13 -4.41 -37.85 -45.14
N PHE A 14 -3.94 -36.62 -45.38
CA PHE A 14 -3.36 -35.75 -44.36
C PHE A 14 -4.36 -34.77 -43.71
N GLY A 15 -5.68 -34.93 -43.97
CA GLY A 15 -6.70 -34.17 -43.26
C GLY A 15 -6.73 -32.65 -43.53
N PHE A 16 -6.08 -32.17 -44.63
CA PHE A 16 -6.20 -30.79 -45.08
C PHE A 16 -7.50 -30.62 -45.85
N ASN A 17 -8.57 -30.33 -45.13
CA ASN A 17 -9.86 -29.94 -45.73
C ASN A 17 -9.76 -28.50 -46.24
N PHE A 18 -9.40 -28.31 -47.53
CA PHE A 18 -9.36 -27.01 -48.20
C PHE A 18 -10.74 -26.70 -48.75
N GLY A 19 -11.69 -26.34 -47.91
CA GLY A 19 -13.04 -26.07 -48.42
C GLY A 19 -14.06 -25.66 -47.38
N GLY A 20 -13.67 -24.83 -46.41
CA GLY A 20 -14.63 -24.12 -45.58
C GLY A 20 -14.30 -22.64 -45.54
N PRO A 21 -15.29 -21.73 -45.65
CA PRO A 21 -15.03 -20.34 -45.38
C PRO A 21 -14.68 -20.24 -43.92
N PHE A 22 -13.40 -20.04 -43.64
CA PHE A 22 -12.94 -19.55 -42.31
C PHE A 22 -13.54 -18.15 -42.12
N SER A 23 -14.82 -18.10 -41.80
CA SER A 23 -15.40 -16.99 -41.10
C SER A 23 -14.77 -17.04 -39.67
N GLN A 24 -13.54 -16.54 -39.55
CA GLN A 24 -13.07 -16.01 -38.28
C GLN A 24 -14.10 -14.97 -37.85
N GLN A 25 -15.07 -15.42 -37.10
CA GLN A 25 -15.92 -14.56 -36.32
C GLN A 25 -14.96 -13.89 -35.31
N ARG A 26 -14.24 -12.86 -35.81
CA ARG A 26 -13.62 -11.88 -34.94
C ARG A 26 -14.78 -11.40 -34.06
N GLN A 27 -14.90 -11.91 -32.87
CA GLN A 27 -15.64 -11.25 -31.81
C GLN A 27 -15.12 -9.81 -31.82
N GLN A 28 -15.87 -8.93 -32.46
CA GLN A 28 -15.61 -7.50 -32.40
C GLN A 28 -15.73 -7.16 -30.91
N GLN A 29 -14.57 -7.04 -30.23
CA GLN A 29 -14.54 -6.46 -28.90
C GLN A 29 -15.31 -5.15 -29.02
N PRO A 30 -16.29 -4.89 -28.15
CA PRO A 30 -17.04 -3.65 -28.17
C PRO A 30 -16.04 -2.51 -28.22
N ARG A 31 -16.02 -1.74 -29.29
CA ARG A 31 -15.15 -0.59 -29.45
C ARG A 31 -15.54 0.41 -28.35
N ARG A 32 -14.66 0.69 -27.43
CA ARG A 32 -14.82 1.72 -26.42
C ARG A 32 -13.60 2.63 -26.39
N ASN A 33 -13.75 3.78 -25.74
CA ASN A 33 -12.65 4.71 -25.53
C ASN A 33 -11.53 4.08 -24.69
N LYS A 34 -10.34 4.68 -24.71
CA LYS A 34 -9.17 4.21 -23.99
C LYS A 34 -9.37 4.32 -22.48
N ASP A 35 -8.83 3.35 -21.77
CA ASP A 35 -8.68 3.44 -20.34
C ASP A 35 -7.55 4.43 -20.00
N LEU A 36 -7.71 5.15 -18.91
CA LEU A 36 -6.69 6.05 -18.38
C LEU A 36 -6.09 5.45 -17.10
N GLN A 37 -4.84 5.78 -16.85
CA GLN A 37 -4.15 5.39 -15.61
C GLN A 37 -3.54 6.63 -14.96
N VAL A 38 -3.77 6.76 -13.66
CA VAL A 38 -3.19 7.82 -12.84
C VAL A 38 -2.59 7.24 -11.57
N ARG A 39 -1.60 7.95 -11.01
CA ARG A 39 -1.02 7.63 -9.71
C ARG A 39 -1.47 8.67 -8.70
N VAL A 40 -1.89 8.21 -7.53
CA VAL A 40 -2.35 9.07 -6.45
C VAL A 40 -1.57 8.78 -5.19
N GLY A 41 -0.90 9.81 -4.66
CA GLY A 41 -0.23 9.77 -3.36
C GLY A 41 -1.25 9.95 -2.24
N ILE A 42 -1.16 9.13 -1.22
CA ILE A 42 -1.95 9.26 -0.01
C ILE A 42 -1.05 9.20 1.22
N SER A 43 -1.41 9.93 2.27
CA SER A 43 -0.72 9.80 3.55
C SER A 43 -1.08 8.47 4.22
N LEU A 44 -0.16 7.93 5.00
CA LEU A 44 -0.41 6.71 5.77
C LEU A 44 -1.60 6.90 6.72
N ALA A 45 -1.73 8.07 7.35
CA ALA A 45 -2.84 8.40 8.24
C ALA A 45 -4.21 8.37 7.55
N SER A 46 -4.27 8.66 6.25
CA SER A 46 -5.54 8.66 5.51
C SER A 46 -6.08 7.26 5.22
N THR A 47 -5.29 6.21 5.44
CA THR A 47 -5.70 4.82 5.19
C THR A 47 -6.67 4.25 6.23
N ILE A 48 -6.92 4.97 7.33
CA ILE A 48 -7.80 4.52 8.42
C ILE A 48 -9.30 4.68 8.10
N SER A 49 -9.65 5.48 7.11
CA SER A 49 -11.04 5.72 6.69
C SER A 49 -11.14 5.85 5.17
N ASP A 50 -12.36 5.74 4.66
CA ASP A 50 -12.62 6.01 3.24
C ASP A 50 -12.33 7.49 2.94
N GLN A 51 -11.59 7.74 1.86
CA GLN A 51 -11.19 9.09 1.43
C GLN A 51 -11.82 9.44 0.10
N LYS A 52 -12.47 10.60 0.04
CA LYS A 52 -12.91 11.18 -1.22
C LYS A 52 -11.86 12.14 -1.74
N LEU A 53 -11.36 11.90 -2.93
CA LEU A 53 -10.36 12.74 -3.57
C LEU A 53 -10.82 13.17 -4.95
N THR A 54 -10.47 14.40 -5.31
CA THR A 54 -10.65 14.89 -6.68
C THR A 54 -9.34 14.74 -7.43
N VAL A 55 -9.36 13.94 -8.49
CA VAL A 55 -8.21 13.71 -9.36
C VAL A 55 -8.42 14.42 -10.69
N SER A 56 -7.42 15.18 -11.11
CA SER A 56 -7.42 15.81 -12.43
C SER A 56 -6.86 14.84 -13.45
N ILE A 57 -7.66 14.44 -14.41
CA ILE A 57 -7.25 13.59 -15.54
C ILE A 57 -7.16 14.43 -16.81
N GLN A 58 -6.24 14.04 -17.70
CA GLN A 58 -6.13 14.63 -19.02
C GLN A 58 -6.65 13.62 -20.04
N THR A 59 -7.71 14.02 -20.76
CA THR A 59 -8.29 13.20 -21.82
C THR A 59 -7.46 13.31 -23.10
N THR A 60 -7.62 12.38 -24.03
CA THR A 60 -6.95 12.42 -25.35
C THR A 60 -7.37 13.66 -26.17
N LYS A 61 -8.52 14.27 -25.90
CA LYS A 61 -8.93 15.57 -26.47
C LYS A 61 -8.09 16.74 -25.96
N GLY A 62 -7.21 16.52 -24.97
CA GLY A 62 -6.43 17.57 -24.34
C GLY A 62 -7.17 18.35 -23.26
N THR A 63 -8.42 18.01 -22.97
CA THR A 63 -9.20 18.63 -21.89
C THR A 63 -8.80 18.03 -20.54
N ARG A 64 -8.75 18.88 -19.52
CA ARG A 64 -8.59 18.44 -18.12
C ARG A 64 -9.98 18.33 -17.50
N GLU A 65 -10.23 17.17 -16.90
CA GLU A 65 -11.44 16.90 -16.15
C GLU A 65 -11.09 16.56 -14.71
N ASN A 66 -11.89 17.09 -13.79
CA ASN A 66 -11.78 16.72 -12.37
C ASN A 66 -12.77 15.61 -12.07
N VAL A 67 -12.27 14.48 -11.61
CA VAL A 67 -13.06 13.30 -11.31
C VAL A 67 -12.98 13.03 -9.81
N GLU A 68 -14.12 12.89 -9.16
CA GLU A 68 -14.20 12.47 -7.76
C GLU A 68 -14.06 10.93 -7.68
N ILE A 69 -13.13 10.47 -6.87
CA ILE A 69 -12.89 9.07 -6.60
C ILE A 69 -12.94 8.80 -5.10
N THR A 70 -13.30 7.58 -4.73
CA THR A 70 -13.29 7.16 -3.33
C THR A 70 -12.23 6.09 -3.13
N ILE A 71 -11.21 6.38 -2.34
CA ILE A 71 -10.19 5.41 -1.94
C ILE A 71 -10.70 4.71 -0.68
N PRO A 72 -10.84 3.39 -0.70
CA PRO A 72 -11.35 2.65 0.44
C PRO A 72 -10.34 2.62 1.58
N ARG A 73 -10.85 2.52 2.80
CA ARG A 73 -10.05 2.21 3.99
C ARG A 73 -9.18 0.99 3.78
N GLY A 74 -7.96 1.03 4.27
CA GLY A 74 -7.01 -0.08 4.15
C GLY A 74 -6.37 -0.21 2.77
N ALA A 75 -6.51 0.78 1.88
CA ALA A 75 -5.77 0.79 0.63
C ALA A 75 -4.26 0.74 0.92
N GLN A 76 -3.56 -0.19 0.26
CA GLN A 76 -2.13 -0.43 0.43
C GLN A 76 -1.32 0.20 -0.69
N ASN A 77 -0.02 0.33 -0.45
CA ASN A 77 0.91 0.79 -1.48
C ASN A 77 0.89 -0.16 -2.68
N GLY A 78 0.72 0.39 -3.89
CA GLY A 78 0.59 -0.38 -5.13
C GLY A 78 -0.83 -0.86 -5.45
N THR A 79 -1.82 -0.67 -4.55
CA THR A 79 -3.21 -1.01 -4.83
C THR A 79 -3.70 -0.29 -6.09
N GLN A 80 -4.28 -1.03 -7.02
CA GLN A 80 -4.91 -0.49 -8.21
C GLN A 80 -6.43 -0.59 -8.09
N ILE A 81 -7.10 0.55 -8.20
CA ILE A 81 -8.56 0.65 -8.12
C ILE A 81 -9.09 1.06 -9.49
N LYS A 82 -10.11 0.32 -9.96
CA LYS A 82 -10.79 0.57 -11.22
C LYS A 82 -12.07 1.34 -11.00
N TYR A 83 -12.19 2.48 -11.67
CA TYR A 83 -13.41 3.28 -11.71
C TYR A 83 -14.01 3.20 -13.12
N GLN A 84 -15.19 2.62 -13.23
CA GLN A 84 -15.85 2.41 -14.50
C GLN A 84 -16.32 3.72 -15.12
N ASN A 85 -16.16 3.84 -16.44
CA ASN A 85 -16.63 4.98 -17.23
C ASN A 85 -16.05 6.35 -16.80
N LEU A 86 -14.88 6.37 -16.14
CA LEU A 86 -14.17 7.60 -15.78
C LEU A 86 -12.85 7.80 -16.54
N GLY A 87 -12.59 6.98 -17.56
CA GLY A 87 -11.44 7.10 -18.43
C GLY A 87 -11.61 8.12 -19.56
N ASP A 88 -11.00 7.84 -20.71
CA ASP A 88 -11.07 8.72 -21.89
C ASP A 88 -12.46 8.79 -22.52
N ASN A 89 -12.75 9.93 -23.18
CA ASN A 89 -14.01 10.20 -23.88
C ASN A 89 -13.77 10.77 -25.29
N PHE A 90 -12.67 10.36 -25.94
CA PHE A 90 -12.27 10.92 -27.23
C PHE A 90 -13.35 10.79 -28.30
N PHE A 91 -14.02 9.64 -28.40
CA PHE A 91 -15.13 9.40 -29.32
C PHE A 91 -16.46 9.49 -28.57
N ASP A 92 -17.25 10.51 -28.87
CA ASP A 92 -18.56 10.75 -28.22
C ASP A 92 -19.60 9.64 -28.50
N THR A 93 -19.43 8.91 -29.62
CA THR A 93 -20.30 7.80 -30.01
C THR A 93 -19.96 6.46 -29.35
N LEU A 94 -18.84 6.38 -28.66
CA LEU A 94 -18.37 5.15 -27.99
C LEU A 94 -18.50 5.27 -26.48
N PRO A 95 -18.74 4.16 -25.77
CA PRO A 95 -18.69 4.14 -24.32
C PRO A 95 -17.35 4.71 -23.81
N ARG A 96 -17.41 5.43 -22.73
CA ARG A 96 -16.23 5.97 -22.05
C ARG A 96 -15.32 4.83 -21.57
N GLY A 97 -14.00 5.02 -21.58
CA GLY A 97 -13.03 4.10 -20.98
C GLY A 97 -13.10 4.07 -19.46
N ASP A 98 -12.34 3.22 -18.84
CA ASP A 98 -12.22 3.13 -17.39
C ASP A 98 -11.01 3.92 -16.89
N LEU A 99 -11.06 4.36 -15.63
CA LEU A 99 -9.94 5.00 -14.94
C LEU A 99 -9.33 4.01 -13.95
N TYR A 100 -8.05 3.74 -14.12
CA TYR A 100 -7.26 2.96 -13.17
C TYR A 100 -6.44 3.91 -12.30
N VAL A 101 -6.66 3.85 -11.00
CA VAL A 101 -5.94 4.65 -10.00
C VAL A 101 -4.99 3.74 -9.25
N GLN A 102 -3.68 3.99 -9.38
CA GLN A 102 -2.66 3.31 -8.62
C GLN A 102 -2.30 4.13 -7.39
N ILE A 103 -2.48 3.56 -6.22
CA ILE A 103 -2.18 4.18 -4.93
C ILE A 103 -0.70 4.03 -4.62
N TYR A 104 -0.07 5.08 -4.11
CA TYR A 104 1.23 5.00 -3.46
C TYR A 104 1.22 5.80 -2.16
N PHE A 105 2.04 5.36 -1.20
CA PHE A 105 2.17 6.10 0.05
C PHE A 105 3.18 7.23 -0.10
N GLU A 106 2.80 8.40 0.36
CA GLU A 106 3.73 9.49 0.58
C GLU A 106 4.71 9.10 1.70
N PRO A 107 5.95 9.61 1.67
CA PRO A 107 6.91 9.36 2.73
C PRO A 107 6.33 9.74 4.10
N HIS A 108 6.37 8.81 5.04
CA HIS A 108 5.90 9.04 6.41
C HIS A 108 7.09 8.87 7.38
N PRO A 109 7.77 9.95 7.76
CA PRO A 109 8.94 9.87 8.64
C PRO A 109 8.63 9.17 9.95
N GLY A 110 9.48 8.23 10.37
CA GLY A 110 9.36 7.53 11.64
C GLY A 110 8.47 6.29 11.63
N PHE A 111 7.79 6.00 10.50
CA PHE A 111 6.98 4.80 10.37
C PHE A 111 7.36 3.97 9.15
N GLU A 112 7.43 2.66 9.32
CA GLU A 112 7.71 1.68 8.28
C GLU A 112 6.49 0.77 8.11
N VAL A 113 6.04 0.61 6.88
CA VAL A 113 4.89 -0.24 6.57
C VAL A 113 5.38 -1.66 6.28
N MET A 114 4.90 -2.63 7.04
CA MET A 114 5.19 -4.05 6.91
C MET A 114 3.87 -4.82 6.73
N ASP A 115 3.35 -4.83 5.49
CA ASP A 115 2.02 -5.34 5.16
C ASP A 115 0.92 -4.59 5.94
N LEU A 116 0.24 -5.21 6.90
CA LEU A 116 -0.73 -4.56 7.77
C LEU A 116 -0.11 -4.00 9.06
N ASP A 117 1.06 -4.46 9.43
CA ASP A 117 1.78 -3.98 10.61
C ASP A 117 2.55 -2.70 10.30
N ILE A 118 2.68 -1.84 11.28
CA ILE A 118 3.46 -0.61 11.21
C ILE A 118 4.59 -0.69 12.21
N GLY A 119 5.82 -0.52 11.71
CA GLY A 119 7.01 -0.38 12.54
C GLY A 119 7.29 1.08 12.89
N THR A 120 7.70 1.33 14.12
CA THR A 120 8.23 2.62 14.56
C THR A 120 9.35 2.42 15.58
N MET A 121 10.19 3.43 15.74
CA MET A 121 11.26 3.44 16.73
C MET A 121 10.93 4.50 17.77
N TYR A 122 11.10 4.16 19.04
CA TYR A 122 10.88 5.07 20.15
C TYR A 122 12.08 5.09 21.10
N GLU A 123 12.50 6.29 21.47
CA GLU A 123 13.64 6.49 22.37
C GLU A 123 13.15 6.63 23.81
N ILE A 124 13.75 5.85 24.69
CA ILE A 124 13.57 5.98 26.15
C ILE A 124 14.92 6.18 26.81
N ASP A 125 14.96 6.83 27.96
CA ASP A 125 16.17 6.92 28.76
C ASP A 125 16.50 5.57 29.46
N CYS A 126 17.76 5.39 29.83
CA CYS A 126 18.21 4.14 30.45
C CYS A 126 17.55 3.89 31.80
N PHE A 127 17.14 4.93 32.54
CA PHE A 127 16.50 4.76 33.85
C PHE A 127 15.07 4.21 33.65
N THR A 128 14.31 4.72 32.69
CA THR A 128 13.03 4.15 32.31
C THR A 128 13.18 2.70 31.80
N ALA A 129 14.24 2.39 31.06
CA ALA A 129 14.52 1.01 30.65
C ALA A 129 14.79 0.08 31.85
N ILE A 130 15.46 0.56 32.87
CA ILE A 130 15.80 -0.22 34.12
C ILE A 130 14.55 -0.38 34.99
N THR A 131 13.85 0.71 35.27
CA THR A 131 12.77 0.73 36.28
C THR A 131 11.41 0.37 35.75
N GLY A 132 11.24 0.43 34.42
CA GLY A 132 9.93 0.40 33.77
C GLY A 132 9.19 1.74 33.92
N GLY A 133 8.01 1.80 33.37
CA GLY A 133 7.14 2.99 33.41
C GLY A 133 6.25 3.09 32.21
N ASP A 134 5.39 4.09 32.18
CA ASP A 134 4.50 4.36 31.06
C ASP A 134 5.07 5.46 30.17
N ILE A 135 5.00 5.26 28.87
CA ILE A 135 5.36 6.25 27.87
C ILE A 135 4.14 6.58 26.99
N GLU A 136 4.07 7.80 26.50
CA GLU A 136 3.06 8.21 25.52
C GLU A 136 3.71 8.25 24.15
N ILE A 137 3.17 7.48 23.19
CA ILE A 137 3.59 7.49 21.79
C ILE A 137 2.47 8.00 20.91
N THR A 138 2.83 8.70 19.84
CA THR A 138 1.87 9.10 18.81
C THR A 138 1.93 8.09 17.68
N ASN A 139 0.79 7.45 17.38
CA ASN A 139 0.66 6.51 16.28
C ASN A 139 0.62 7.23 14.92
N PHE A 140 0.78 6.48 13.82
CA PHE A 140 0.74 7.01 12.45
C PHE A 140 -0.60 7.70 12.09
N ASP A 141 -1.68 7.37 12.79
CA ASP A 141 -3.00 7.97 12.64
C ASP A 141 -3.22 9.22 13.52
N GLY A 142 -2.18 9.66 14.25
CA GLY A 142 -2.21 10.81 15.13
C GLY A 142 -2.79 10.53 16.54
N ASN A 143 -3.25 9.30 16.79
CA ASN A 143 -3.75 8.92 18.11
C ASN A 143 -2.60 8.73 19.10
N LYS A 144 -2.81 9.19 20.33
CA LYS A 144 -1.88 8.99 21.44
C LYS A 144 -2.18 7.68 22.14
N LEU A 145 -1.14 6.88 22.32
CA LEU A 145 -1.19 5.59 22.97
C LEU A 145 -0.27 5.59 24.19
N VAL A 146 -0.78 5.12 25.32
CA VAL A 146 0.03 4.89 26.50
C VAL A 146 0.55 3.45 26.48
N VAL A 147 1.86 3.29 26.58
CA VAL A 147 2.54 2.00 26.47
C VAL A 147 3.36 1.75 27.70
N GLY A 148 3.08 0.66 28.40
CA GLY A 148 3.88 0.23 29.54
C GLY A 148 5.20 -0.36 29.09
N ILE A 149 6.30 0.17 29.62
CA ILE A 149 7.66 -0.34 29.46
C ILE A 149 7.97 -1.27 30.62
N PRO A 150 8.22 -2.57 30.37
CA PRO A 150 8.61 -3.49 31.45
C PRO A 150 9.96 -3.11 32.08
N PRO A 151 10.16 -3.30 33.39
CA PRO A 151 11.47 -3.16 34.00
C PRO A 151 12.49 -4.09 33.34
N GLY A 152 13.71 -3.61 33.12
CA GLY A 152 14.76 -4.38 32.46
C GLY A 152 14.63 -4.46 30.93
N THR A 153 13.86 -3.55 30.30
CA THR A 153 13.74 -3.46 28.85
C THR A 153 15.11 -3.24 28.21
N GLN A 154 15.42 -4.08 27.20
CA GLN A 154 16.71 -4.05 26.52
C GLN A 154 16.64 -3.19 25.23
N PRO A 155 17.79 -2.60 24.82
CA PRO A 155 17.90 -1.92 23.53
C PRO A 155 17.51 -2.86 22.37
N GLY A 156 16.66 -2.38 21.47
CA GLY A 156 16.17 -3.16 20.33
C GLY A 156 14.98 -4.07 20.63
N GLN A 157 14.52 -4.13 21.88
CA GLN A 157 13.31 -4.86 22.24
C GLN A 157 12.11 -4.32 21.48
N MET A 158 11.27 -5.23 20.99
CA MET A 158 10.06 -4.89 20.24
C MET A 158 8.82 -5.06 21.11
N LEU A 159 8.02 -4.01 21.20
CA LEU A 159 6.71 -4.02 21.86
C LEU A 159 5.63 -4.06 20.79
N ARG A 160 4.69 -5.00 20.92
CA ARG A 160 3.59 -5.18 19.99
C ARG A 160 2.29 -4.64 20.56
N LEU A 161 1.74 -3.62 19.91
CA LEU A 161 0.42 -3.08 20.23
C LEU A 161 -0.58 -3.62 19.22
N ALA A 162 -1.41 -4.54 19.66
CA ALA A 162 -2.39 -5.21 18.81
C ALA A 162 -3.44 -4.22 18.30
N ASN A 163 -3.86 -4.40 17.04
CA ASN A 163 -4.91 -3.59 16.41
C ASN A 163 -4.60 -2.08 16.29
N HIS A 164 -3.31 -1.71 16.22
CA HIS A 164 -2.87 -0.33 16.01
C HIS A 164 -2.10 -0.12 14.70
N GLY A 165 -2.06 -1.14 13.82
CA GLY A 165 -1.53 -1.06 12.46
C GLY A 165 -2.56 -0.59 11.43
N MET A 166 -2.36 -0.95 10.16
CA MET A 166 -3.27 -0.65 9.06
C MET A 166 -4.49 -1.58 9.04
N TYR A 167 -5.57 -1.10 8.45
CA TYR A 167 -6.71 -1.95 8.15
C TYR A 167 -6.46 -2.81 6.91
N GLN A 168 -7.02 -4.00 6.89
CA GLN A 168 -7.19 -4.77 5.66
C GLN A 168 -8.19 -4.06 4.75
N ILE A 169 -7.89 -3.99 3.45
CA ILE A 169 -8.79 -3.39 2.47
C ILE A 169 -10.15 -4.08 2.50
N HIS A 170 -11.22 -3.30 2.56
CA HIS A 170 -12.61 -3.78 2.72
C HIS A 170 -12.86 -4.68 3.94
N GLY A 171 -11.88 -4.83 4.85
CA GLY A 171 -11.97 -5.68 6.04
C GLY A 171 -12.14 -4.89 7.33
N LEU A 172 -12.38 -5.63 8.42
CA LEU A 172 -12.38 -5.11 9.79
C LEU A 172 -11.08 -5.44 10.53
N THR A 173 -10.31 -6.37 9.99
CA THR A 173 -9.02 -6.77 10.58
C THR A 173 -8.04 -5.62 10.50
N ARG A 174 -7.32 -5.41 11.58
CA ARG A 174 -6.27 -4.39 11.69
C ARG A 174 -4.96 -5.06 12.11
N GLY A 175 -3.84 -4.64 11.51
CA GLY A 175 -2.50 -5.07 11.91
C GLY A 175 -2.09 -4.48 13.25
N ASN A 176 -0.82 -4.59 13.57
CA ASN A 176 -0.24 -4.15 14.85
C ASN A 176 0.68 -2.96 14.65
N LEU A 177 0.88 -2.20 15.70
CA LEU A 177 2.00 -1.27 15.79
C LEU A 177 3.15 -1.98 16.53
N ILE A 178 4.29 -2.06 15.88
CA ILE A 178 5.53 -2.65 16.41
C ILE A 178 6.47 -1.50 16.81
N VAL A 179 6.64 -1.32 18.10
CA VAL A 179 7.51 -0.28 18.64
C VAL A 179 8.86 -0.87 19.02
N LYS A 180 9.90 -0.51 18.28
CA LYS A 180 11.28 -0.90 18.60
C LYS A 180 11.88 0.11 19.58
N ILE A 181 12.25 -0.36 20.75
CA ILE A 181 12.80 0.49 21.81
C ILE A 181 14.28 0.77 21.54
N GLN A 182 14.64 2.04 21.55
CA GLN A 182 16.01 2.53 21.56
C GLN A 182 16.31 3.12 22.92
N VAL A 183 17.30 2.58 23.61
CA VAL A 183 17.69 3.09 24.93
C VAL A 183 18.79 4.13 24.79
N MET A 184 18.52 5.31 25.30
CA MET A 184 19.45 6.44 25.30
C MET A 184 20.12 6.59 26.66
N VAL A 185 21.44 6.70 26.64
CA VAL A 185 22.23 6.99 27.85
C VAL A 185 22.48 8.50 27.93
N PRO A 186 22.12 9.16 29.03
CA PRO A 186 22.38 10.59 29.20
C PRO A 186 23.88 10.89 29.08
N LYS A 187 24.23 11.89 28.26
CA LYS A 187 25.62 12.28 28.06
C LYS A 187 26.17 13.16 29.20
N ASN A 188 25.29 13.94 29.82
CA ASN A 188 25.66 14.91 30.85
C ASN A 188 24.86 14.62 32.12
N LEU A 189 25.54 14.15 33.12
CA LEU A 189 25.02 14.02 34.49
C LEU A 189 25.64 15.10 35.37
N ASN A 190 24.87 15.67 36.27
CA ASN A 190 25.42 16.53 37.31
C ASN A 190 26.16 15.68 38.37
N SER A 191 26.88 16.34 39.28
CA SER A 191 27.72 15.65 40.26
C SER A 191 26.93 14.74 41.20
N GLU A 192 25.74 15.15 41.62
CA GLU A 192 24.84 14.37 42.47
C GLU A 192 24.31 13.12 41.75
N GLN A 193 23.86 13.29 40.48
CA GLN A 193 23.38 12.17 39.64
C GLN A 193 24.50 11.15 39.41
N LEU A 194 25.72 11.64 39.12
CA LEU A 194 26.87 10.76 38.89
C LEU A 194 27.22 9.96 40.13
N GLU A 195 27.16 10.59 41.32
CA GLU A 195 27.40 9.93 42.63
C GLU A 195 26.37 8.81 42.86
N LEU A 196 25.07 9.08 42.61
CA LEU A 196 24.01 8.08 42.76
C LEU A 196 24.19 6.88 41.81
N VAL A 197 24.51 7.14 40.55
CA VAL A 197 24.78 6.08 39.57
C VAL A 197 26.01 5.28 39.92
N THR A 198 27.09 5.93 40.43
CA THR A 198 28.30 5.26 40.88
C THR A 198 28.03 4.37 42.08
N LYS A 199 27.23 4.87 43.02
CA LYS A 199 26.81 4.08 44.21
C LYS A 199 26.00 2.86 43.78
N LEU A 200 25.04 3.02 42.85
CA LEU A 200 24.28 1.89 42.31
C LEU A 200 25.19 0.85 41.65
N LYS A 201 26.16 1.30 40.83
CA LYS A 201 27.12 0.42 40.16
C LYS A 201 27.94 -0.41 41.15
N SER A 202 28.23 0.10 42.36
CA SER A 202 28.99 -0.62 43.38
C SER A 202 28.18 -1.68 44.14
N THR A 203 26.85 -1.73 43.92
CA THR A 203 25.94 -2.69 44.55
C THR A 203 25.50 -3.82 43.62
N LEU A 204 25.88 -3.73 42.35
CA LEU A 204 25.67 -4.77 41.32
C LEU A 204 26.85 -5.75 41.27
#